data_727e48531f2dfb508c88e117a03ab3ea
#
_entry.id   727e48531f2dfb508c88e117a03ab3ea
#
_cell.length_a   1.000
_cell.length_b   1.000
_cell.length_c   1.000
_cell.angle_alpha   90.00
_cell.angle_beta   90.00
_cell.angle_gamma   90.00
#
_symmetry.space_group_name_H-M   'P 1'
#
loop_
_entity.id
_entity.type
_entity.pdbx_description
1 polymer ?
#
loop_
_entity_poly.entity_id
_entity_poly.type
_entity_poly.pdbx_seq_one_letter_code
_entity_poly.pdbx_strand_id
1 'polypeptide(L)'
;MNAIITRTYIILIPVLSILLSGCTEEKSIKAAVVSARKEASKIGVEIMKKGGSAFDAMIATDLALTVCYPNAGNISGGGFLVYRTADGKTGSLDYREKAPIAASRDMYLDKNGNILPDKSTLGGLAIGVPGTVAGLEAIHKKFGTLPWKDLVQPAINLALNGYVVTEKQELSFAEKKQDFIKINGENTFYAQNFRANDTVKNLALANTLKLIAKHGKAGFYEGAIANDLVERVQETGGIITHQDLLSYEPVWRDPINFQYKDLNIYSMAPPSSGGICLGQIMKMIEPFNVGDYKHNSMEAIQIIVEAERRSYADRSLYLGDPDFVKIPQNELLQEKYLSDHMKSFTFERASKSTDILPGTISWEESEETTHYSIIDPMGNAIAVTTTLNGSYGSKVFVEKGGYFLNNEMDDFSSKPGFPNMFGLIGGKANAISPQKRMLSAMTPTIIEKNNKLYMIVGTPGGSTIITSVLQTILNVYEYDMDIQTAVAAPRFHHQWLPDIITFEPNKFKRNLFDSLQKKGYDIKEEYNRIIGRVDAIKVSDKGIISTGADPRGDDEASLLY
;
A
#
# COMPACT_ATOMS: atom_id res chain seq x y z
N MET A 1 -62.67 73.24 41.41
CA MET A 1 -61.77 72.07 41.67
C MET A 1 -61.74 71.22 40.40
N ASN A 2 -60.79 71.48 39.54
CA ASN A 2 -60.65 70.79 38.28
C ASN A 2 -59.49 69.82 38.41
N ALA A 3 -59.76 68.50 38.24
CA ALA A 3 -58.76 67.46 38.20
C ALA A 3 -58.28 67.26 36.73
N ILE A 4 -57.01 67.48 36.51
CA ILE A 4 -56.34 67.27 35.22
C ILE A 4 -55.89 65.78 35.17
N ILE A 5 -56.44 65.02 34.21
CA ILE A 5 -56.03 63.62 33.92
C ILE A 5 -54.96 63.67 32.85
N THR A 6 -53.74 63.36 33.24
CA THR A 6 -52.61 63.22 32.32
C THR A 6 -52.61 61.80 31.73
N ARG A 7 -52.84 61.63 30.42
CA ARG A 7 -52.74 60.37 29.70
C ARG A 7 -51.29 60.16 29.25
N THR A 8 -50.60 59.15 29.81
CA THR A 8 -49.29 58.69 29.36
C THR A 8 -49.45 57.70 28.21
N TYR A 9 -48.99 58.06 27.03
CA TYR A 9 -48.91 57.14 25.90
C TYR A 9 -47.59 56.32 25.96
N ILE A 10 -47.68 54.99 26.19
CA ILE A 10 -46.57 54.09 26.09
C ILE A 10 -46.44 53.68 24.58
N ILE A 11 -45.40 54.19 23.93
CA ILE A 11 -45.03 53.80 22.59
C ILE A 11 -44.25 52.44 22.66
N LEU A 12 -44.90 51.33 22.27
CA LEU A 12 -44.25 50.06 22.11
C LEU A 12 -43.52 50.08 20.76
N ILE A 13 -42.18 50.13 20.79
CA ILE A 13 -41.32 49.92 19.60
C ILE A 13 -41.11 48.39 19.46
N PRO A 14 -41.57 47.76 18.36
CA PRO A 14 -41.22 46.36 18.13
C PRO A 14 -39.75 46.26 17.74
N VAL A 15 -38.93 45.69 18.60
CA VAL A 15 -37.55 45.28 18.27
C VAL A 15 -37.64 44.08 17.33
N LEU A 16 -37.50 44.35 16.03
CA LEU A 16 -37.37 43.32 14.99
C LEU A 16 -35.96 42.73 15.08
N SER A 17 -35.81 41.65 15.85
CA SER A 17 -34.56 40.86 15.88
C SER A 17 -34.41 40.15 14.55
N ILE A 18 -33.62 40.74 13.65
CA ILE A 18 -33.13 40.03 12.43
C ILE A 18 -32.12 38.99 12.91
N LEU A 19 -32.57 37.75 13.05
CA LEU A 19 -31.70 36.57 13.13
C LEU A 19 -30.99 36.43 11.77
N LEU A 20 -29.81 37.05 11.66
CA LEU A 20 -28.83 36.69 10.64
C LEU A 20 -28.37 35.27 10.96
N SER A 21 -29.09 34.26 10.49
CA SER A 21 -28.56 32.92 10.33
C SER A 21 -27.46 33.02 9.28
N GLY A 22 -26.24 33.23 9.73
CA GLY A 22 -25.05 33.06 8.92
C GLY A 22 -25.02 31.61 8.50
N CYS A 23 -25.55 31.32 7.31
CA CYS A 23 -25.29 30.07 6.61
C CYS A 23 -23.78 30.11 6.28
N THR A 24 -22.95 29.56 7.13
CA THR A 24 -21.59 29.21 6.74
C THR A 24 -21.76 28.13 5.69
N GLU A 25 -21.60 28.47 4.42
CA GLU A 25 -21.44 27.49 3.35
C GLU A 25 -20.32 26.55 3.81
N GLU A 26 -20.68 25.34 4.21
CA GLU A 26 -19.71 24.28 4.44
C GLU A 26 -19.01 24.05 3.10
N LYS A 27 -17.75 24.48 3.01
CA LYS A 27 -16.95 24.32 1.79
C LYS A 27 -16.87 22.82 1.47
N SER A 28 -17.49 22.40 0.39
CA SER A 28 -17.42 21.00 -0.06
C SER A 28 -16.00 20.65 -0.49
N ILE A 29 -15.51 19.48 -0.07
CA ILE A 29 -14.22 18.94 -0.53
C ILE A 29 -14.35 18.60 -2.01
N LYS A 30 -13.47 19.16 -2.85
CA LYS A 30 -13.41 18.92 -4.30
C LYS A 30 -12.37 17.88 -4.68
N ALA A 31 -11.30 17.77 -3.90
CA ALA A 31 -10.23 16.82 -4.13
C ALA A 31 -9.55 16.44 -2.82
N ALA A 32 -8.89 15.28 -2.79
CA ALA A 32 -8.17 14.80 -1.62
C ALA A 32 -6.96 13.95 -2.03
N VAL A 33 -5.92 14.02 -1.21
CA VAL A 33 -4.78 13.10 -1.20
C VAL A 33 -4.62 12.58 0.22
N VAL A 34 -4.56 11.26 0.37
CA VAL A 34 -4.26 10.59 1.65
C VAL A 34 -2.98 9.79 1.45
N SER A 35 -1.97 10.01 2.27
CA SER A 35 -0.67 9.32 2.16
C SER A 35 0.05 9.24 3.51
N ALA A 36 1.11 8.43 3.57
CA ALA A 36 1.92 8.19 4.77
C ALA A 36 2.58 9.45 5.37
N ARG A 37 2.54 10.60 4.68
CA ARG A 37 3.17 11.84 5.16
C ARG A 37 2.40 13.07 4.70
N LYS A 38 2.18 13.97 5.66
CA LYS A 38 1.54 15.28 5.43
C LYS A 38 2.18 16.10 4.32
N GLU A 39 3.51 16.11 4.25
CA GLU A 39 4.26 16.85 3.24
C GLU A 39 3.90 16.38 1.82
N ALA A 40 3.80 15.06 1.63
CA ALA A 40 3.47 14.46 0.34
C ALA A 40 2.00 14.69 -0.03
N SER A 41 1.07 14.47 0.89
CA SER A 41 -0.36 14.76 0.67
C SER A 41 -0.59 16.23 0.31
N LYS A 42 0.09 17.15 0.99
CA LYS A 42 0.00 18.58 0.71
C LYS A 42 0.55 18.94 -0.67
N ILE A 43 1.68 18.36 -1.07
CA ILE A 43 2.25 18.57 -2.40
C ILE A 43 1.28 18.10 -3.48
N GLY A 44 0.67 16.92 -3.34
CA GLY A 44 -0.33 16.44 -4.31
C GLY A 44 -1.52 17.39 -4.46
N VAL A 45 -2.06 17.91 -3.35
CA VAL A 45 -3.13 18.92 -3.39
C VAL A 45 -2.68 20.23 -4.04
N GLU A 46 -1.45 20.69 -3.79
CA GLU A 46 -0.92 21.91 -4.43
C GLU A 46 -0.76 21.75 -5.96
N ILE A 47 -0.44 20.55 -6.45
CA ILE A 47 -0.46 20.24 -7.89
C ILE A 47 -1.87 20.38 -8.45
N MET A 48 -2.88 19.82 -7.78
CA MET A 48 -4.29 19.94 -8.21
C MET A 48 -4.80 21.40 -8.17
N LYS A 49 -4.38 22.20 -7.20
CA LYS A 49 -4.66 23.65 -7.18
C LYS A 49 -4.09 24.41 -8.38
N LYS A 50 -2.99 23.94 -8.94
CA LYS A 50 -2.39 24.50 -10.16
C LYS A 50 -3.06 24.01 -11.45
N GLY A 51 -4.12 23.22 -11.35
CA GLY A 51 -4.86 22.66 -12.48
C GLY A 51 -4.39 21.28 -12.92
N GLY A 52 -3.49 20.64 -12.16
CA GLY A 52 -3.08 19.26 -12.42
C GLY A 52 -4.19 18.25 -12.11
N SER A 53 -4.15 17.10 -12.80
CA SER A 53 -5.03 15.96 -12.57
C SER A 53 -4.59 15.12 -11.36
N ALA A 54 -5.39 14.09 -11.00
CA ALA A 54 -4.99 13.08 -10.00
C ALA A 54 -3.68 12.37 -10.42
N PHE A 55 -3.46 12.16 -11.71
CA PHE A 55 -2.23 11.55 -12.23
C PHE A 55 -1.00 12.44 -12.06
N ASP A 56 -1.15 13.75 -12.26
CA ASP A 56 -0.08 14.72 -11.97
C ASP A 56 0.21 14.79 -10.46
N ALA A 57 -0.86 14.80 -9.65
CA ALA A 57 -0.75 14.78 -8.19
C ALA A 57 -0.05 13.51 -7.68
N MET A 58 -0.33 12.34 -8.30
CA MET A 58 0.33 11.08 -8.02
C MET A 58 1.84 11.18 -8.17
N ILE A 59 2.32 11.68 -9.32
CA ILE A 59 3.76 11.81 -9.61
C ILE A 59 4.45 12.67 -8.54
N ALA A 60 3.86 13.81 -8.21
CA ALA A 60 4.45 14.72 -7.23
C ALA A 60 4.39 14.16 -5.79
N THR A 61 3.33 13.42 -5.44
CA THR A 61 3.17 12.76 -4.13
C THR A 61 4.20 11.64 -3.96
N ASP A 62 4.38 10.77 -4.97
CA ASP A 62 5.35 9.66 -4.94
C ASP A 62 6.79 10.17 -4.75
N LEU A 63 7.18 11.16 -5.57
CA LEU A 63 8.51 11.79 -5.47
C LEU A 63 8.70 12.55 -4.14
N ALA A 64 7.65 13.11 -3.55
CA ALA A 64 7.72 13.72 -2.22
C ALA A 64 7.90 12.67 -1.12
N LEU A 65 7.21 11.51 -1.22
CA LEU A 65 7.40 10.37 -0.31
C LEU A 65 8.83 9.84 -0.36
N THR A 66 9.46 9.81 -1.55
CA THR A 66 10.89 9.46 -1.67
C THR A 66 11.78 10.33 -0.77
N VAL A 67 11.43 11.59 -0.57
CA VAL A 67 12.18 12.52 0.28
C VAL A 67 11.85 12.39 1.75
N CYS A 68 10.55 12.44 2.10
CA CYS A 68 10.10 12.57 3.50
C CYS A 68 9.70 11.24 4.16
N TYR A 69 9.72 10.13 3.40
CA TYR A 69 9.38 8.79 3.90
C TYR A 69 10.35 7.72 3.37
N PRO A 70 11.67 7.84 3.65
CA PRO A 70 12.71 7.02 3.01
C PRO A 70 12.68 5.53 3.37
N ASN A 71 11.86 5.12 4.33
CA ASN A 71 11.70 3.71 4.66
C ASN A 71 10.89 2.91 3.62
N ALA A 72 10.04 3.59 2.80
CA ALA A 72 9.25 2.94 1.76
C ALA A 72 9.01 3.82 0.52
N GLY A 73 8.94 5.15 0.65
CA GLY A 73 8.92 6.09 -0.47
C GLY A 73 10.24 6.02 -1.24
N ASN A 74 10.20 5.96 -2.58
CA ASN A 74 11.37 5.57 -3.34
C ASN A 74 11.38 6.04 -4.79
N ILE A 75 12.59 6.06 -5.40
CA ILE A 75 12.82 6.11 -6.85
C ILE A 75 13.51 4.85 -7.37
N SER A 76 13.88 3.94 -6.47
CA SER A 76 14.71 2.75 -6.71
C SER A 76 13.98 1.44 -6.36
N GLY A 77 12.71 1.52 -6.13
CA GLY A 77 11.80 0.41 -5.93
C GLY A 77 10.83 0.25 -7.10
N GLY A 78 9.60 -0.13 -6.79
CA GLY A 78 8.53 -0.31 -7.75
C GLY A 78 7.15 -0.21 -7.12
N GLY A 79 6.11 -0.54 -7.88
CA GLY A 79 4.76 -0.45 -7.38
C GLY A 79 3.69 -0.79 -8.41
N PHE A 80 2.44 -0.55 -7.97
CA PHE A 80 1.23 -0.76 -8.75
C PHE A 80 0.29 0.42 -8.62
N LEU A 81 -0.32 0.78 -9.76
CA LEU A 81 -1.40 1.75 -9.86
C LEU A 81 -2.67 1.03 -10.33
N VAL A 82 -3.79 1.27 -9.66
CA VAL A 82 -5.15 1.08 -10.19
C VAL A 82 -5.82 2.44 -10.30
N TYR A 83 -6.45 2.73 -11.44
CA TYR A 83 -7.08 4.01 -11.68
C TYR A 83 -8.49 3.88 -12.25
N ARG A 84 -9.30 4.92 -12.02
CA ARG A 84 -10.58 5.17 -12.66
C ARG A 84 -10.61 6.62 -13.16
N THR A 85 -10.81 6.82 -14.44
CA THR A 85 -10.99 8.16 -15.01
C THR A 85 -12.39 8.71 -14.74
N ALA A 86 -12.56 10.02 -14.86
CA ALA A 86 -13.86 10.69 -14.64
C ALA A 86 -14.99 10.14 -15.54
N ASP A 87 -14.65 9.66 -16.75
CA ASP A 87 -15.59 9.02 -17.68
C ASP A 87 -15.86 7.53 -17.38
N GLY A 88 -15.32 7.01 -16.27
CA GLY A 88 -15.58 5.65 -15.78
C GLY A 88 -14.64 4.58 -16.34
N LYS A 89 -13.65 4.91 -17.16
CA LYS A 89 -12.66 3.92 -17.63
C LYS A 89 -11.71 3.54 -16.51
N THR A 90 -11.48 2.25 -16.36
CA THR A 90 -10.55 1.68 -15.38
C THR A 90 -9.33 1.09 -16.05
N GLY A 91 -8.23 0.97 -15.31
CA GLY A 91 -7.01 0.30 -15.76
C GLY A 91 -5.99 0.20 -14.67
N SER A 92 -4.86 -0.42 -14.95
CA SER A 92 -3.77 -0.55 -14.01
C SER A 92 -2.40 -0.46 -14.69
N LEU A 93 -1.38 -0.08 -13.91
CA LEU A 93 0.02 -0.08 -14.34
C LEU A 93 0.86 -0.89 -13.36
N ASP A 94 1.61 -1.82 -13.93
CA ASP A 94 2.60 -2.64 -13.24
C ASP A 94 3.99 -2.05 -13.53
N TYR A 95 4.57 -1.42 -12.51
CA TYR A 95 5.97 -0.98 -12.51
C TYR A 95 6.76 -1.65 -11.39
N ARG A 96 6.37 -2.93 -11.09
CA ARG A 96 7.06 -3.84 -10.18
C ARG A 96 8.49 -4.07 -10.62
N GLU A 97 9.39 -4.26 -9.68
CA GLU A 97 10.77 -4.61 -9.93
C GLU A 97 10.89 -5.92 -10.71
N LYS A 98 12.03 -6.11 -11.36
CA LYS A 98 12.38 -7.35 -12.08
C LYS A 98 13.64 -7.98 -11.51
N ALA A 99 13.72 -9.30 -11.58
CA ALA A 99 14.99 -9.99 -11.37
C ALA A 99 16.01 -9.55 -12.42
N PRO A 100 17.27 -9.27 -12.03
CA PRO A 100 18.34 -8.97 -12.98
C PRO A 100 18.54 -10.07 -14.04
N ILE A 101 19.09 -9.72 -15.21
CA ILE A 101 19.39 -10.67 -16.31
C ILE A 101 20.29 -11.81 -15.81
N ALA A 102 21.20 -11.52 -14.90
CA ALA A 102 22.13 -12.51 -14.33
C ALA A 102 21.52 -13.36 -13.19
N ALA A 103 20.25 -13.14 -12.82
CA ALA A 103 19.60 -13.90 -11.75
C ALA A 103 19.40 -15.38 -12.18
N SER A 104 19.45 -16.28 -11.20
CA SER A 104 19.19 -17.70 -11.42
C SER A 104 18.32 -18.27 -10.31
N ARG A 105 17.61 -19.37 -10.63
CA ARG A 105 16.62 -19.99 -9.72
C ARG A 105 17.17 -20.25 -8.32
N ASP A 106 18.41 -20.76 -8.25
CA ASP A 106 19.00 -21.27 -7.02
C ASP A 106 20.06 -20.31 -6.43
N MET A 107 20.05 -19.00 -6.85
CA MET A 107 21.09 -18.03 -6.47
C MET A 107 21.18 -17.75 -4.97
N TYR A 108 20.15 -18.10 -4.21
CA TYR A 108 20.11 -17.97 -2.74
C TYR A 108 20.34 -19.30 -2.01
N LEU A 109 20.75 -20.36 -2.71
CA LEU A 109 21.03 -21.65 -2.11
C LEU A 109 22.54 -21.93 -2.06
N ASP A 110 22.97 -22.61 -1.00
CA ASP A 110 24.31 -23.20 -0.94
C ASP A 110 24.40 -24.47 -1.83
N LYS A 111 25.60 -25.03 -1.96
CA LYS A 111 25.83 -26.26 -2.72
C LYS A 111 25.07 -27.50 -2.22
N ASN A 112 24.51 -27.42 -0.99
CA ASN A 112 23.72 -28.50 -0.41
C ASN A 112 22.21 -28.21 -0.54
N GLY A 113 21.81 -27.10 -1.17
CA GLY A 113 20.42 -26.67 -1.35
C GLY A 113 19.80 -26.03 -0.12
N ASN A 114 20.61 -25.56 0.85
CA ASN A 114 20.13 -24.79 1.99
C ASN A 114 20.08 -23.30 1.62
N ILE A 115 19.09 -22.58 2.17
CA ILE A 115 18.95 -21.12 2.00
C ILE A 115 20.15 -20.43 2.65
N LEU A 116 20.78 -19.51 1.92
CA LEU A 116 21.81 -18.61 2.42
C LEU A 116 21.16 -17.49 3.23
N PRO A 117 21.40 -17.40 4.55
CA PRO A 117 20.78 -16.38 5.40
C PRO A 117 21.01 -14.96 4.87
N ASP A 118 20.01 -14.10 4.98
CA ASP A 118 20.02 -12.67 4.68
C ASP A 118 20.35 -12.29 3.22
N LYS A 119 20.67 -13.23 2.33
CA LYS A 119 21.10 -12.91 0.96
C LYS A 119 19.99 -12.34 0.08
N SER A 120 18.74 -12.70 0.34
CA SER A 120 17.56 -12.12 -0.34
C SER A 120 17.07 -10.82 0.28
N THR A 121 17.51 -10.49 1.52
CA THR A 121 16.99 -9.36 2.29
C THR A 121 17.98 -8.21 2.49
N LEU A 122 19.29 -8.49 2.56
CA LEU A 122 20.34 -7.50 2.86
C LEU A 122 21.43 -7.47 1.80
N GLY A 123 21.91 -6.27 1.48
CA GLY A 123 23.01 -6.06 0.52
C GLY A 123 22.59 -6.15 -0.93
N GLY A 124 23.58 -6.06 -1.83
CA GLY A 124 23.37 -5.88 -3.28
C GLY A 124 22.64 -7.02 -3.98
N LEU A 125 22.79 -8.27 -3.48
CA LEU A 125 22.16 -9.44 -4.10
C LEU A 125 20.63 -9.46 -3.91
N ALA A 126 20.11 -8.75 -2.90
CA ALA A 126 18.68 -8.65 -2.62
C ALA A 126 17.92 -7.70 -3.57
N ILE A 127 18.65 -6.93 -4.41
CA ILE A 127 18.09 -5.81 -5.15
C ILE A 127 17.49 -6.28 -6.47
N GLY A 128 16.20 -5.96 -6.69
CA GLY A 128 15.55 -6.06 -7.99
C GLY A 128 15.77 -4.82 -8.85
N VAL A 129 15.66 -4.94 -10.17
CA VAL A 129 15.77 -3.82 -11.12
C VAL A 129 14.65 -2.84 -10.88
N PRO A 130 14.94 -1.57 -10.55
CA PRO A 130 13.95 -0.56 -10.18
C PRO A 130 12.93 -0.25 -11.28
N GLY A 131 11.68 0.05 -10.88
CA GLY A 131 10.58 0.38 -11.79
C GLY A 131 9.95 1.76 -11.59
N THR A 132 10.10 2.39 -10.42
CA THR A 132 9.32 3.59 -10.02
C THR A 132 9.44 4.72 -11.04
N VAL A 133 10.64 5.19 -11.38
CA VAL A 133 10.80 6.36 -12.27
C VAL A 133 10.24 6.09 -13.67
N ALA A 134 10.41 4.85 -14.19
CA ALA A 134 9.83 4.44 -15.47
C ALA A 134 8.28 4.41 -15.42
N GLY A 135 7.72 3.93 -14.31
CA GLY A 135 6.27 3.95 -14.06
C GLY A 135 5.69 5.35 -14.03
N LEU A 136 6.32 6.26 -13.28
CA LEU A 136 5.88 7.66 -13.20
C LEU A 136 5.95 8.37 -14.56
N GLU A 137 7.01 8.13 -15.36
CA GLU A 137 7.09 8.68 -16.71
C GLU A 137 6.02 8.10 -17.64
N ALA A 138 5.73 6.79 -17.56
CA ALA A 138 4.68 6.17 -18.36
C ALA A 138 3.30 6.76 -18.04
N ILE A 139 3.02 7.04 -16.75
CA ILE A 139 1.80 7.71 -16.31
C ILE A 139 1.74 9.14 -16.87
N HIS A 140 2.82 9.91 -16.76
CA HIS A 140 2.89 11.26 -17.31
C HIS A 140 2.66 11.28 -18.81
N LYS A 141 3.28 10.39 -19.57
CA LYS A 141 3.09 10.29 -21.02
C LYS A 141 1.65 10.01 -21.43
N LYS A 142 0.90 9.25 -20.62
CA LYS A 142 -0.48 8.84 -20.93
C LYS A 142 -1.53 9.83 -20.41
N PHE A 143 -1.33 10.40 -19.23
CA PHE A 143 -2.34 11.16 -18.49
C PHE A 143 -1.86 12.53 -17.99
N GLY A 144 -0.58 12.86 -18.11
CA GLY A 144 -0.02 14.12 -17.62
C GLY A 144 -0.66 15.33 -18.29
N THR A 145 -1.01 16.32 -17.50
CA THR A 145 -1.58 17.60 -17.97
C THR A 145 -0.63 18.78 -17.72
N LEU A 146 0.21 18.68 -16.68
CA LEU A 146 1.23 19.67 -16.38
C LEU A 146 2.61 19.23 -16.90
N PRO A 147 3.55 20.18 -17.14
CA PRO A 147 4.91 19.84 -17.53
C PRO A 147 5.60 18.95 -16.50
N TRP A 148 6.27 17.89 -16.94
CA TRP A 148 6.99 16.93 -16.10
C TRP A 148 7.84 17.58 -15.01
N LYS A 149 8.64 18.59 -15.41
CA LYS A 149 9.54 19.29 -14.51
C LYS A 149 8.80 19.98 -13.34
N ASP A 150 7.56 20.44 -13.58
CA ASP A 150 6.75 21.14 -12.58
C ASP A 150 6.19 20.17 -11.54
N LEU A 151 6.04 18.88 -11.90
CA LEU A 151 5.65 17.78 -11.01
C LEU A 151 6.81 17.31 -10.13
N VAL A 152 8.04 17.33 -10.64
CA VAL A 152 9.25 16.93 -9.89
C VAL A 152 9.76 18.04 -8.97
N GLN A 153 9.56 19.32 -9.34
CA GLN A 153 10.11 20.48 -8.63
C GLN A 153 9.74 20.55 -7.14
N PRO A 154 8.51 20.21 -6.70
CA PRO A 154 8.17 20.20 -5.27
C PRO A 154 9.04 19.24 -4.45
N ALA A 155 9.33 18.05 -4.96
CA ALA A 155 10.20 17.08 -4.29
C ALA A 155 11.65 17.57 -4.23
N ILE A 156 12.17 18.23 -5.29
CA ILE A 156 13.47 18.89 -5.27
C ILE A 156 13.53 19.94 -4.16
N ASN A 157 12.50 20.78 -4.06
CA ASN A 157 12.42 21.81 -3.02
C ASN A 157 12.37 21.20 -1.62
N LEU A 158 11.60 20.11 -1.44
CA LEU A 158 11.51 19.39 -0.17
C LEU A 158 12.87 18.80 0.23
N ALA A 159 13.61 18.21 -0.71
CA ALA A 159 14.94 17.65 -0.45
C ALA A 159 15.98 18.73 -0.10
N LEU A 160 15.89 19.93 -0.72
CA LEU A 160 16.77 21.07 -0.44
C LEU A 160 16.45 21.76 0.89
N ASN A 161 15.15 21.96 1.18
CA ASN A 161 14.70 22.67 2.38
C ASN A 161 14.62 21.77 3.60
N GLY A 162 14.41 20.47 3.38
CA GLY A 162 14.27 19.44 4.39
C GLY A 162 12.81 19.19 4.80
N TYR A 163 12.62 18.04 5.46
CA TYR A 163 11.39 17.64 6.14
C TYR A 163 11.65 17.46 7.63
N VAL A 164 10.59 17.52 8.43
CA VAL A 164 10.70 17.37 9.88
C VAL A 164 10.54 15.90 10.27
N VAL A 165 11.50 15.38 11.05
CA VAL A 165 11.46 14.01 11.59
C VAL A 165 10.34 13.87 12.61
N THR A 166 9.52 12.84 12.50
CA THR A 166 8.51 12.50 13.50
C THR A 166 9.09 11.58 14.58
N GLU A 167 8.37 11.40 15.70
CA GLU A 167 8.74 10.44 16.75
C GLU A 167 8.84 9.00 16.21
N LYS A 168 7.91 8.61 15.31
CA LYS A 168 7.93 7.28 14.68
C LYS A 168 9.13 7.11 13.75
N GLN A 169 9.52 8.15 13.03
CA GLN A 169 10.73 8.11 12.19
C GLN A 169 12.02 8.06 13.03
N GLU A 170 12.09 8.79 14.15
CA GLU A 170 13.22 8.69 15.09
C GLU A 170 13.40 7.24 15.53
N LEU A 171 12.33 6.57 15.97
CA LEU A 171 12.36 5.17 16.40
C LEU A 171 12.79 4.25 15.24
N SER A 172 12.25 4.44 14.04
CA SER A 172 12.60 3.64 12.87
C SER A 172 14.07 3.80 12.46
N PHE A 173 14.60 5.02 12.45
CA PHE A 173 16.01 5.26 12.17
C PHE A 173 16.92 4.63 13.24
N ALA A 174 16.58 4.77 14.52
CA ALA A 174 17.34 4.20 15.63
C ALA A 174 17.38 2.66 15.56
N GLU A 175 16.24 2.02 15.26
CA GLU A 175 16.12 0.57 15.12
C GLU A 175 17.02 0.01 13.99
N LYS A 176 17.05 0.69 12.83
CA LYS A 176 17.77 0.20 11.64
C LYS A 176 19.20 0.74 11.50
N LYS A 177 19.63 1.61 12.41
CA LYS A 177 20.97 2.26 12.36
C LYS A 177 22.13 1.27 12.22
N GLN A 178 22.10 0.16 12.97
CA GLN A 178 23.18 -0.83 12.93
C GLN A 178 23.22 -1.56 11.59
N ASP A 179 22.07 -1.82 10.97
CA ASP A 179 22.00 -2.40 9.63
C ASP A 179 22.55 -1.43 8.58
N PHE A 180 22.26 -0.12 8.70
CA PHE A 180 22.84 0.90 7.82
C PHE A 180 24.36 0.95 7.90
N ILE A 181 24.91 0.95 9.12
CA ILE A 181 26.37 0.95 9.34
C ILE A 181 27.01 -0.33 8.81
N LYS A 182 26.39 -1.48 9.08
CA LYS A 182 26.88 -2.80 8.62
C LYS A 182 27.03 -2.85 7.09
N ILE A 183 26.08 -2.28 6.35
CA ILE A 183 26.06 -2.36 4.88
C ILE A 183 26.84 -1.22 4.22
N ASN A 184 26.80 -0.01 4.79
CA ASN A 184 27.31 1.20 4.13
C ASN A 184 28.56 1.80 4.81
N GLY A 185 28.94 1.30 6.00
CA GLY A 185 30.02 1.85 6.82
C GLY A 185 29.57 2.96 7.75
N GLU A 186 30.44 3.34 8.70
CA GLU A 186 30.14 4.28 9.78
C GLU A 186 29.88 5.73 9.30
N ASN A 187 30.35 6.08 8.12
CA ASN A 187 30.22 7.43 7.56
C ASN A 187 28.96 7.63 6.68
N THR A 188 28.09 6.62 6.58
CA THR A 188 26.86 6.73 5.78
C THR A 188 25.94 7.82 6.34
N PHE A 189 25.19 8.48 5.45
CA PHE A 189 24.24 9.55 5.80
C PHE A 189 23.31 9.14 6.95
N TYR A 190 22.80 7.90 6.93
CA TYR A 190 21.86 7.40 7.94
C TYR A 190 22.51 6.79 9.19
N ALA A 191 23.85 6.87 9.35
CA ALA A 191 24.53 6.56 10.62
C ALA A 191 24.36 7.65 11.69
N GLN A 192 23.85 8.82 11.30
CA GLN A 192 23.56 9.93 12.21
C GLN A 192 22.41 9.60 13.17
N ASN A 193 22.35 10.32 14.30
CA ASN A 193 21.22 10.23 15.22
C ASN A 193 20.18 11.30 14.85
N PHE A 194 19.19 10.92 14.09
CA PHE A 194 18.05 11.78 13.81
C PHE A 194 17.06 11.73 14.98
N ARG A 195 16.62 12.91 15.44
CA ARG A 195 15.64 13.03 16.51
C ARG A 195 14.35 13.67 16.01
N ALA A 196 13.26 13.40 16.71
CA ALA A 196 11.99 14.09 16.43
C ALA A 196 12.19 15.61 16.47
N ASN A 197 11.59 16.30 15.51
CA ASN A 197 11.72 17.72 15.21
C ASN A 197 13.04 18.16 14.54
N ASP A 198 13.98 17.28 14.28
CA ASP A 198 15.12 17.59 13.41
C ASP A 198 14.63 17.84 11.97
N THR A 199 15.34 18.74 11.27
CA THR A 199 15.10 18.96 9.83
C THR A 199 16.15 18.20 9.02
N VAL A 200 15.70 17.21 8.25
CA VAL A 200 16.59 16.40 7.39
C VAL A 200 16.58 16.93 5.97
N LYS A 201 17.74 17.38 5.50
CA LYS A 201 18.00 17.80 4.12
C LYS A 201 18.79 16.73 3.39
N ASN A 202 18.41 16.44 2.14
CA ASN A 202 19.10 15.45 1.33
C ASN A 202 19.52 16.08 -0.01
N LEU A 203 20.69 16.70 -0.01
CA LEU A 203 21.21 17.44 -1.19
C LEU A 203 21.57 16.49 -2.34
N ALA A 204 22.04 15.28 -2.02
CA ALA A 204 22.33 14.26 -3.02
C ALA A 204 21.04 13.84 -3.77
N LEU A 205 19.97 13.56 -3.02
CA LEU A 205 18.66 13.25 -3.63
C LEU A 205 18.09 14.43 -4.42
N ALA A 206 18.26 15.66 -3.95
CA ALA A 206 17.84 16.84 -4.71
C ALA A 206 18.55 16.92 -6.08
N ASN A 207 19.83 16.56 -6.16
CA ASN A 207 20.58 16.55 -7.42
C ASN A 207 20.12 15.39 -8.34
N THR A 208 19.86 14.22 -7.79
CA THR A 208 19.23 13.09 -8.52
C THR A 208 17.89 13.51 -9.11
N LEU A 209 17.01 14.11 -8.30
CA LEU A 209 15.70 14.58 -8.76
C LEU A 209 15.79 15.68 -9.83
N LYS A 210 16.82 16.56 -9.81
CA LYS A 210 17.07 17.54 -10.88
C LYS A 210 17.40 16.87 -12.21
N LEU A 211 18.17 15.78 -12.20
CA LEU A 211 18.47 15.01 -13.42
C LEU A 211 17.21 14.32 -13.95
N ILE A 212 16.40 13.73 -13.07
CA ILE A 212 15.09 13.16 -13.42
C ILE A 212 14.15 14.25 -13.98
N ALA A 213 14.10 15.44 -13.37
CA ALA A 213 13.30 16.56 -13.87
C ALA A 213 13.71 17.01 -15.27
N LYS A 214 15.00 16.95 -15.58
CA LYS A 214 15.58 17.39 -16.85
C LYS A 214 15.46 16.35 -17.97
N HIS A 215 15.64 15.06 -17.64
CA HIS A 215 15.80 13.99 -18.62
C HIS A 215 14.75 12.87 -18.53
N GLY A 216 13.75 12.99 -17.64
CA GLY A 216 12.74 11.95 -17.43
C GLY A 216 13.36 10.63 -16.97
N LYS A 217 12.86 9.51 -17.53
CA LYS A 217 13.37 8.15 -17.27
C LYS A 217 14.89 8.06 -17.48
N ALA A 218 15.42 8.64 -18.56
CA ALA A 218 16.85 8.61 -18.86
C ALA A 218 17.70 9.25 -17.76
N GLY A 219 17.16 10.23 -17.01
CA GLY A 219 17.85 10.87 -15.88
C GLY A 219 18.15 9.92 -14.71
N PHE A 220 17.50 8.76 -14.65
CA PHE A 220 17.71 7.73 -13.62
C PHE A 220 18.37 6.47 -14.20
N TYR A 221 17.91 5.99 -15.37
CA TYR A 221 18.34 4.70 -15.94
C TYR A 221 19.59 4.80 -16.80
N GLU A 222 20.08 6.03 -17.07
CA GLU A 222 21.25 6.30 -17.87
C GLU A 222 22.20 7.31 -17.19
N GLY A 223 23.42 7.41 -17.68
CA GLY A 223 24.40 8.41 -17.21
C GLY A 223 24.86 8.23 -15.77
N ALA A 224 25.07 9.37 -15.07
CA ALA A 224 25.72 9.38 -13.76
C ALA A 224 24.95 8.60 -12.69
N ILE A 225 23.62 8.75 -12.62
CA ILE A 225 22.81 8.08 -11.60
C ILE A 225 22.81 6.57 -11.81
N ALA A 226 22.69 6.10 -13.06
CA ALA A 226 22.79 4.69 -13.39
C ALA A 226 24.17 4.11 -13.05
N ASN A 227 25.25 4.87 -13.32
CA ASN A 227 26.60 4.46 -12.99
C ASN A 227 26.77 4.29 -11.47
N ASP A 228 26.37 5.30 -10.68
CA ASP A 228 26.45 5.25 -9.21
C ASP A 228 25.62 4.11 -8.61
N LEU A 229 24.43 3.83 -9.19
CA LEU A 229 23.57 2.72 -8.76
C LEU A 229 24.27 1.37 -9.05
N VAL A 230 24.73 1.15 -10.27
CA VAL A 230 25.36 -0.13 -10.67
C VAL A 230 26.66 -0.36 -9.89
N GLU A 231 27.52 0.68 -9.75
CA GLU A 231 28.73 0.62 -8.92
C GLU A 231 28.38 0.19 -7.49
N ARG A 232 27.40 0.85 -6.86
CA ARG A 232 27.01 0.57 -5.48
C ARG A 232 26.40 -0.81 -5.27
N VAL A 233 25.58 -1.27 -6.22
CA VAL A 233 25.03 -2.64 -6.22
C VAL A 233 26.15 -3.67 -6.26
N GLN A 234 27.12 -3.49 -7.15
CA GLN A 234 28.24 -4.43 -7.34
C GLN A 234 29.21 -4.43 -6.14
N GLU A 235 29.54 -3.27 -5.58
CA GLU A 235 30.33 -3.14 -4.34
C GLU A 235 29.73 -3.92 -3.17
N THR A 236 28.39 -4.00 -3.10
CA THR A 236 27.67 -4.72 -2.05
C THR A 236 27.29 -6.15 -2.42
N GLY A 237 27.91 -6.69 -3.48
CA GLY A 237 27.78 -8.08 -3.92
C GLY A 237 26.58 -8.39 -4.80
N GLY A 238 25.96 -7.36 -5.39
CA GLY A 238 24.82 -7.52 -6.30
C GLY A 238 25.22 -7.75 -7.76
N ILE A 239 24.21 -7.98 -8.61
CA ILE A 239 24.37 -8.44 -9.98
C ILE A 239 23.68 -7.56 -11.04
N ILE A 240 23.09 -6.42 -10.63
CA ILE A 240 22.47 -5.47 -11.58
C ILE A 240 23.55 -4.84 -12.46
N THR A 241 23.23 -4.71 -13.74
CA THR A 241 24.07 -4.10 -14.78
C THR A 241 23.35 -2.91 -15.43
N HIS A 242 24.07 -2.11 -16.22
CA HIS A 242 23.45 -1.06 -17.03
C HIS A 242 22.41 -1.61 -18.02
N GLN A 243 22.64 -2.84 -18.54
CA GLN A 243 21.67 -3.47 -19.45
C GLN A 243 20.34 -3.78 -18.75
N ASP A 244 20.36 -4.14 -17.46
CA ASP A 244 19.15 -4.33 -16.67
C ASP A 244 18.35 -3.03 -16.57
N LEU A 245 19.03 -1.92 -16.28
CA LEU A 245 18.40 -0.60 -16.17
C LEU A 245 17.82 -0.13 -17.51
N LEU A 246 18.59 -0.22 -18.59
CA LEU A 246 18.17 0.22 -19.93
C LEU A 246 16.97 -0.56 -20.47
N SER A 247 16.88 -1.86 -20.15
CA SER A 247 15.83 -2.76 -20.64
C SER A 247 14.55 -2.73 -19.82
N TYR A 248 14.50 -1.96 -18.71
CA TYR A 248 13.32 -1.92 -17.87
C TYR A 248 12.18 -1.13 -18.52
N GLU A 249 11.00 -1.75 -18.61
CA GLU A 249 9.75 -1.13 -19.05
C GLU A 249 8.59 -1.53 -18.11
N PRO A 250 7.73 -0.56 -17.71
CA PRO A 250 6.48 -0.85 -17.00
C PRO A 250 5.44 -1.45 -17.95
N VAL A 251 4.44 -2.15 -17.42
CA VAL A 251 3.41 -2.84 -18.21
C VAL A 251 2.02 -2.35 -17.83
N TRP A 252 1.25 -1.87 -18.81
CA TRP A 252 -0.17 -1.59 -18.64
C TRP A 252 -0.92 -2.93 -18.61
N ARG A 253 -1.75 -3.13 -17.57
CA ARG A 253 -2.55 -4.36 -17.39
C ARG A 253 -4.02 -4.02 -17.17
N ASP A 254 -4.91 -4.94 -17.50
CA ASP A 254 -6.30 -4.86 -17.07
C ASP A 254 -6.38 -5.22 -15.58
N PRO A 255 -7.08 -4.45 -14.74
CA PRO A 255 -7.25 -4.80 -13.34
C PRO A 255 -8.12 -6.06 -13.20
N ILE A 256 -7.94 -6.81 -12.11
CA ILE A 256 -8.92 -7.83 -11.70
C ILE A 256 -10.22 -7.10 -11.36
N ASN A 257 -11.30 -7.52 -12.00
CA ASN A 257 -12.64 -7.00 -11.76
C ASN A 257 -13.55 -8.13 -11.25
N PHE A 258 -14.25 -7.88 -10.14
CA PHE A 258 -15.23 -8.79 -9.58
C PHE A 258 -16.35 -8.03 -8.86
N GLN A 259 -17.48 -8.70 -8.66
CA GLN A 259 -18.61 -8.16 -7.91
C GLN A 259 -18.68 -8.75 -6.50
N TYR A 260 -19.08 -7.93 -5.55
CA TYR A 260 -19.50 -8.30 -4.21
C TYR A 260 -20.80 -7.57 -3.90
N LYS A 261 -21.91 -8.29 -3.82
CA LYS A 261 -23.25 -7.71 -3.72
C LYS A 261 -23.48 -6.65 -4.84
N ASP A 262 -23.73 -5.39 -4.48
CA ASP A 262 -23.91 -4.28 -5.44
C ASP A 262 -22.63 -3.44 -5.67
N LEU A 263 -21.49 -3.90 -5.15
CA LEU A 263 -20.19 -3.30 -5.41
C LEU A 263 -19.52 -3.93 -6.63
N ASN A 264 -18.92 -3.07 -7.48
CA ASN A 264 -18.01 -3.47 -8.54
C ASN A 264 -16.58 -3.08 -8.14
N ILE A 265 -15.69 -4.06 -8.01
CA ILE A 265 -14.38 -3.89 -7.38
C ILE A 265 -13.27 -4.12 -8.42
N TYR A 266 -12.40 -3.13 -8.56
CA TYR A 266 -11.22 -3.16 -9.42
C TYR A 266 -9.96 -3.17 -8.54
N SER A 267 -9.16 -4.22 -8.64
CA SER A 267 -7.94 -4.36 -7.86
C SER A 267 -6.79 -4.86 -8.72
N MET A 268 -5.57 -4.83 -8.19
CA MET A 268 -4.38 -5.12 -9.00
C MET A 268 -4.33 -6.57 -9.48
N ALA A 269 -4.03 -6.73 -10.76
CA ALA A 269 -3.80 -8.02 -11.42
C ALA A 269 -2.40 -8.58 -11.11
N PRO A 270 -2.13 -9.87 -11.36
CA PRO A 270 -0.79 -10.41 -11.30
C PRO A 270 0.23 -9.58 -12.14
N PRO A 271 1.47 -9.40 -11.64
CA PRO A 271 2.14 -10.17 -10.59
C PRO A 271 1.75 -9.78 -9.16
N SER A 272 0.68 -9.01 -8.94
CA SER A 272 0.06 -8.94 -7.62
C SER A 272 -0.94 -10.08 -7.41
N SER A 273 -0.90 -10.69 -6.23
CA SER A 273 -1.94 -11.62 -5.78
C SER A 273 -3.18 -10.89 -5.25
N GLY A 274 -3.05 -9.58 -5.00
CA GLY A 274 -4.04 -8.78 -4.26
C GLY A 274 -5.44 -8.87 -4.83
N GLY A 275 -5.63 -8.61 -6.11
CA GLY A 275 -6.97 -8.60 -6.72
C GLY A 275 -7.63 -9.99 -6.75
N ILE A 276 -6.86 -11.04 -7.04
CA ILE A 276 -7.39 -12.43 -7.06
C ILE A 276 -7.77 -12.86 -5.64
N CYS A 277 -6.87 -12.71 -4.66
CA CYS A 277 -7.14 -13.13 -3.29
C CYS A 277 -8.29 -12.33 -2.66
N LEU A 278 -8.33 -11.01 -2.86
CA LEU A 278 -9.44 -10.18 -2.39
C LEU A 278 -10.78 -10.66 -2.98
N GLY A 279 -10.81 -10.91 -4.29
CA GLY A 279 -12.00 -11.42 -4.99
C GLY A 279 -12.43 -12.80 -4.49
N GLN A 280 -11.48 -13.72 -4.29
CA GLN A 280 -11.76 -15.03 -3.72
C GLN A 280 -12.38 -14.94 -2.33
N ILE A 281 -11.74 -14.17 -1.42
CA ILE A 281 -12.21 -14.04 -0.04
C ILE A 281 -13.61 -13.42 -0.02
N MET A 282 -13.82 -12.30 -0.72
CA MET A 282 -15.12 -11.62 -0.75
C MET A 282 -16.22 -12.51 -1.32
N LYS A 283 -15.98 -13.25 -2.40
CA LYS A 283 -16.96 -14.19 -2.96
C LYS A 283 -17.21 -15.40 -2.06
N MET A 284 -16.20 -15.89 -1.32
CA MET A 284 -16.38 -16.98 -0.36
C MET A 284 -17.20 -16.57 0.86
N ILE A 285 -17.08 -15.32 1.32
CA ILE A 285 -17.84 -14.84 2.49
C ILE A 285 -19.24 -14.31 2.13
N GLU A 286 -19.49 -13.93 0.88
CA GLU A 286 -20.76 -13.34 0.43
C GLU A 286 -22.00 -14.16 0.83
N PRO A 287 -22.03 -15.51 0.66
CA PRO A 287 -23.19 -16.31 1.03
C PRO A 287 -23.50 -16.34 2.53
N PHE A 288 -22.53 -15.96 3.38
CA PHE A 288 -22.67 -15.97 4.84
C PHE A 288 -23.19 -14.66 5.41
N ASN A 289 -23.39 -13.60 4.59
CA ASN A 289 -23.86 -12.29 5.02
C ASN A 289 -23.15 -11.81 6.29
N VAL A 290 -21.85 -11.53 6.20
CA VAL A 290 -21.00 -11.17 7.36
C VAL A 290 -21.59 -9.99 8.16
N GLY A 291 -22.31 -9.08 7.51
CA GLY A 291 -23.01 -7.96 8.15
C GLY A 291 -24.16 -8.35 9.11
N ASP A 292 -24.68 -9.59 9.02
CA ASP A 292 -25.69 -10.08 9.98
C ASP A 292 -25.09 -10.40 11.35
N TYR A 293 -23.76 -10.53 11.42
CA TYR A 293 -23.02 -10.77 12.67
C TYR A 293 -22.48 -9.45 13.23
N LYS A 294 -22.31 -9.40 14.55
CA LYS A 294 -21.69 -8.24 15.17
C LYS A 294 -20.24 -8.09 14.68
N HIS A 295 -19.83 -6.84 14.38
CA HIS A 295 -18.46 -6.53 13.98
C HIS A 295 -17.43 -7.17 14.91
N ASN A 296 -16.48 -7.88 14.34
CA ASN A 296 -15.44 -8.63 15.06
C ASN A 296 -15.98 -9.65 16.08
N SER A 297 -17.21 -10.19 15.87
CA SER A 297 -17.69 -11.35 16.63
C SER A 297 -16.93 -12.62 16.25
N MET A 298 -17.04 -13.66 17.07
CA MET A 298 -16.42 -14.95 16.81
C MET A 298 -16.84 -15.51 15.44
N GLU A 299 -18.13 -15.44 15.12
CA GLU A 299 -18.71 -15.96 13.88
C GLU A 299 -18.17 -15.19 12.66
N ALA A 300 -18.16 -13.84 12.71
CA ALA A 300 -17.62 -13.03 11.64
C ALA A 300 -16.13 -13.33 11.39
N ILE A 301 -15.34 -13.45 12.47
CA ILE A 301 -13.91 -13.79 12.38
C ILE A 301 -13.72 -15.20 11.80
N GLN A 302 -14.50 -16.19 12.22
CA GLN A 302 -14.42 -17.55 11.68
C GLN A 302 -14.65 -17.58 10.16
N ILE A 303 -15.71 -16.94 9.67
CA ILE A 303 -16.04 -16.87 8.24
C ILE A 303 -14.87 -16.25 7.46
N ILE A 304 -14.37 -15.10 7.92
CA ILE A 304 -13.31 -14.36 7.24
C ILE A 304 -12.00 -15.15 7.23
N VAL A 305 -11.56 -15.65 8.39
CA VAL A 305 -10.31 -16.41 8.54
C VAL A 305 -10.32 -17.69 7.70
N GLU A 306 -11.45 -18.39 7.64
CA GLU A 306 -11.55 -19.61 6.83
C GLU A 306 -11.49 -19.31 5.33
N ALA A 307 -12.04 -18.19 4.87
CA ALA A 307 -11.89 -17.73 3.49
C ALA A 307 -10.45 -17.26 3.21
N GLU A 308 -9.82 -16.51 4.12
CA GLU A 308 -8.41 -16.12 4.03
C GLU A 308 -7.50 -17.34 3.90
N ARG A 309 -7.65 -18.34 4.77
CA ARG A 309 -6.90 -19.62 4.75
C ARG A 309 -6.89 -20.24 3.36
N ARG A 310 -8.04 -20.36 2.71
CA ARG A 310 -8.20 -21.00 1.40
C ARG A 310 -7.61 -20.16 0.28
N SER A 311 -7.82 -18.88 0.32
CA SER A 311 -7.29 -17.96 -0.69
C SER A 311 -5.75 -17.89 -0.67
N TYR A 312 -5.13 -17.87 0.52
CA TYR A 312 -3.66 -17.88 0.63
C TYR A 312 -3.05 -19.25 0.27
N ALA A 313 -3.78 -20.35 0.42
CA ALA A 313 -3.37 -21.64 -0.11
C ALA A 313 -3.29 -21.61 -1.64
N ASP A 314 -4.33 -21.11 -2.31
CA ASP A 314 -4.35 -20.92 -3.76
C ASP A 314 -3.23 -19.98 -4.24
N ARG A 315 -3.02 -18.88 -3.53
CA ARG A 315 -1.95 -17.93 -3.80
C ARG A 315 -0.60 -18.61 -3.92
N SER A 316 -0.29 -19.49 -2.98
CA SER A 316 1.01 -20.15 -2.90
C SER A 316 1.29 -21.07 -4.11
N LEU A 317 0.26 -21.68 -4.66
CA LEU A 317 0.39 -22.63 -5.76
C LEU A 317 0.34 -21.97 -7.15
N TYR A 318 -0.63 -21.09 -7.36
CA TYR A 318 -1.05 -20.65 -8.69
C TYR A 318 -0.46 -19.32 -9.11
N LEU A 319 -0.08 -18.42 -8.14
CA LEU A 319 0.20 -17.04 -8.48
C LEU A 319 1.70 -16.77 -8.66
N GLY A 320 1.99 -15.89 -9.60
CA GLY A 320 3.33 -15.47 -10.00
C GLY A 320 3.25 -14.41 -11.10
N ASP A 321 4.33 -14.20 -11.85
CA ASP A 321 4.37 -13.28 -12.98
C ASP A 321 3.61 -13.88 -14.18
N PRO A 322 2.53 -13.24 -14.68
CA PRO A 322 1.71 -13.76 -15.78
C PRO A 322 2.46 -13.78 -17.11
N ASP A 323 3.56 -13.03 -17.24
CA ASP A 323 4.40 -13.03 -18.45
C ASP A 323 5.31 -14.28 -18.50
N PHE A 324 5.43 -15.04 -17.40
CA PHE A 324 6.26 -16.26 -17.25
C PHE A 324 5.47 -17.52 -16.93
N VAL A 325 4.29 -17.39 -16.27
CA VAL A 325 3.48 -18.55 -15.88
C VAL A 325 2.02 -18.34 -16.23
N LYS A 326 1.34 -19.38 -16.66
CA LYS A 326 -0.09 -19.34 -16.90
C LYS A 326 -0.85 -19.37 -15.57
N ILE A 327 -1.55 -18.30 -15.26
CA ILE A 327 -2.39 -18.16 -14.06
C ILE A 327 -3.85 -18.42 -14.44
N PRO A 328 -4.56 -19.36 -13.79
CA PRO A 328 -5.96 -19.68 -14.09
C PRO A 328 -6.89 -18.65 -13.40
N GLN A 329 -6.80 -17.37 -13.79
CA GLN A 329 -7.50 -16.26 -13.10
C GLN A 329 -9.02 -16.44 -13.10
N ASN A 330 -9.60 -16.85 -14.23
CA ASN A 330 -11.04 -17.04 -14.37
C ASN A 330 -11.54 -18.20 -13.50
N GLU A 331 -10.80 -19.31 -13.48
CA GLU A 331 -11.12 -20.48 -12.68
C GLU A 331 -11.04 -20.20 -11.19
N LEU A 332 -10.01 -19.46 -10.75
CA LEU A 332 -9.80 -19.06 -9.35
C LEU A 332 -10.90 -18.15 -8.82
N LEU A 333 -11.62 -17.43 -9.69
CA LEU A 333 -12.73 -16.54 -9.32
C LEU A 333 -14.11 -17.12 -9.64
N GLN A 334 -14.20 -18.36 -10.13
CA GLN A 334 -15.48 -18.99 -10.40
C GLN A 334 -16.26 -19.29 -9.12
N GLU A 335 -17.53 -18.92 -9.10
CA GLU A 335 -18.43 -19.11 -7.96
C GLU A 335 -18.49 -20.56 -7.49
N LYS A 336 -18.59 -21.51 -8.44
CA LYS A 336 -18.60 -22.93 -8.12
C LYS A 336 -17.32 -23.38 -7.44
N TYR A 337 -16.15 -22.95 -7.92
CA TYR A 337 -14.85 -23.27 -7.33
C TYR A 337 -14.78 -22.76 -5.89
N LEU A 338 -15.15 -21.50 -5.67
CA LEU A 338 -15.10 -20.85 -4.36
C LEU A 338 -16.11 -21.43 -3.37
N SER A 339 -17.33 -21.76 -3.83
CA SER A 339 -18.32 -22.44 -3.00
C SER A 339 -17.87 -23.85 -2.61
N ASP A 340 -17.22 -24.59 -3.54
CA ASP A 340 -16.64 -25.90 -3.25
C ASP A 340 -15.51 -25.80 -2.20
N HIS A 341 -14.69 -24.77 -2.24
CA HIS A 341 -13.67 -24.50 -1.23
C HIS A 341 -14.26 -24.30 0.18
N MET A 342 -15.39 -23.63 0.31
CA MET A 342 -16.03 -23.36 1.60
C MET A 342 -16.89 -24.54 2.13
N LYS A 343 -17.11 -25.61 1.37
CA LYS A 343 -17.92 -26.77 1.81
C LYS A 343 -17.43 -27.44 3.09
N SER A 344 -16.12 -27.39 3.34
CA SER A 344 -15.54 -27.98 4.56
C SER A 344 -15.63 -27.06 5.78
N PHE A 345 -16.05 -25.81 5.61
CA PHE A 345 -16.20 -24.85 6.71
C PHE A 345 -17.37 -25.24 7.62
N THR A 346 -17.16 -25.10 8.92
CA THR A 346 -18.18 -25.23 9.96
C THR A 346 -17.84 -24.30 11.12
N PHE A 347 -18.87 -23.77 11.77
CA PHE A 347 -18.69 -22.95 12.98
C PHE A 347 -18.23 -23.76 14.21
N GLU A 348 -18.32 -25.11 14.16
CA GLU A 348 -18.01 -25.98 15.30
C GLU A 348 -16.50 -26.11 15.55
N ARG A 349 -15.67 -26.05 14.51
CA ARG A 349 -14.22 -26.23 14.62
C ARG A 349 -13.47 -25.52 13.51
N ALA A 350 -12.22 -25.13 13.80
CA ALA A 350 -11.27 -24.64 12.82
C ALA A 350 -10.94 -25.71 11.75
N SER A 351 -10.77 -25.29 10.51
CA SER A 351 -10.04 -26.10 9.51
C SER A 351 -8.56 -26.12 9.85
N LYS A 352 -7.87 -27.24 9.58
CA LYS A 352 -6.41 -27.28 9.65
C LYS A 352 -5.82 -26.86 8.31
N SER A 353 -4.85 -25.94 8.32
CA SER A 353 -4.20 -25.50 7.09
C SER A 353 -3.50 -26.63 6.32
N THR A 354 -3.07 -27.70 7.02
CA THR A 354 -2.53 -28.92 6.41
C THR A 354 -3.55 -29.71 5.59
N ASP A 355 -4.83 -29.58 5.89
CA ASP A 355 -5.92 -30.26 5.19
C ASP A 355 -6.45 -29.43 4.02
N ILE A 356 -6.10 -28.15 3.97
CA ILE A 356 -6.42 -27.21 2.91
C ILE A 356 -5.21 -27.16 1.97
N LEU A 357 -5.20 -28.01 0.93
CA LEU A 357 -4.07 -28.13 0.00
C LEU A 357 -3.89 -26.85 -0.85
N PRO A 358 -2.63 -26.52 -1.23
CA PRO A 358 -1.44 -27.37 -1.18
C PRO A 358 -0.34 -26.93 -0.20
N GLY A 359 0.16 -27.85 0.61
CA GLY A 359 1.55 -28.06 1.06
C GLY A 359 2.16 -27.20 2.16
N THR A 360 2.83 -27.86 3.08
CA THR A 360 3.34 -27.52 4.43
C THR A 360 4.59 -26.62 4.46
N ILE A 361 4.70 -25.66 5.39
CA ILE A 361 5.76 -25.33 6.39
C ILE A 361 5.75 -23.82 6.80
N SER A 362 6.06 -23.52 8.09
CA SER A 362 5.95 -22.21 8.77
C SER A 362 7.26 -21.41 8.88
N TRP A 363 7.19 -20.05 8.94
CA TRP A 363 8.13 -19.16 9.68
C TRP A 363 7.69 -17.68 9.81
N GLU A 364 8.49 -16.82 10.56
CA GLU A 364 8.14 -15.49 11.08
C GLU A 364 8.61 -14.30 10.21
N GLU A 365 8.02 -13.13 10.40
CA GLU A 365 7.90 -12.01 9.46
C GLU A 365 8.55 -10.67 9.87
N SER A 366 8.80 -9.81 8.84
CA SER A 366 9.09 -8.36 8.94
C SER A 366 8.49 -7.62 7.73
N GLU A 367 7.99 -6.34 7.89
CA GLU A 367 7.22 -5.61 6.87
C GLU A 367 7.71 -4.20 6.58
N GLU A 368 7.55 -3.70 5.31
CA GLU A 368 7.30 -2.28 4.99
C GLU A 368 6.99 -2.01 3.50
N THR A 369 5.92 -1.24 3.27
CA THR A 369 5.42 -0.73 1.98
C THR A 369 4.78 0.63 2.27
N THR A 370 4.41 1.43 1.26
CA THR A 370 3.56 2.61 1.47
C THR A 370 2.42 2.65 0.46
N HIS A 371 1.29 3.22 0.85
CA HIS A 371 0.13 3.42 0.00
C HIS A 371 -0.29 4.89 0.00
N TYR A 372 -0.95 5.33 -1.08
CA TYR A 372 -1.68 6.60 -1.12
C TYR A 372 -2.88 6.55 -2.07
N SER A 373 -3.93 7.27 -1.67
CA SER A 373 -5.20 7.40 -2.39
C SER A 373 -5.42 8.84 -2.83
N ILE A 374 -5.85 9.07 -4.08
CA ILE A 374 -6.09 10.40 -4.64
C ILE A 374 -7.43 10.46 -5.38
N ILE A 375 -8.16 11.55 -5.20
CA ILE A 375 -9.29 11.98 -6.06
C ILE A 375 -9.10 13.43 -6.47
N ASP A 376 -9.30 13.75 -7.76
CA ASP A 376 -9.23 15.11 -8.27
C ASP A 376 -10.62 15.76 -8.42
N PRO A 377 -10.69 17.08 -8.70
CA PRO A 377 -11.96 17.79 -8.87
C PRO A 377 -12.78 17.32 -10.07
N MET A 378 -12.18 16.62 -11.03
CA MET A 378 -12.86 16.06 -12.22
C MET A 378 -13.48 14.70 -11.93
N GLY A 379 -13.08 14.03 -10.83
CA GLY A 379 -13.53 12.70 -10.44
C GLY A 379 -12.62 11.56 -10.90
N ASN A 380 -11.38 11.85 -11.36
CA ASN A 380 -10.38 10.81 -11.54
C ASN A 380 -9.94 10.29 -10.18
N ALA A 381 -9.85 8.97 -10.06
CA ALA A 381 -9.53 8.27 -8.83
C ALA A 381 -8.31 7.38 -9.02
N ILE A 382 -7.40 7.39 -8.04
CA ILE A 382 -6.12 6.68 -8.09
C ILE A 382 -5.87 5.99 -6.75
N ALA A 383 -5.55 4.70 -6.80
CA ALA A 383 -5.00 3.91 -5.71
C ALA A 383 -3.60 3.43 -6.10
N VAL A 384 -2.60 3.75 -5.30
CA VAL A 384 -1.20 3.38 -5.57
C VAL A 384 -0.58 2.73 -4.35
N THR A 385 0.10 1.62 -4.58
CA THR A 385 0.98 1.02 -3.58
C THR A 385 2.38 0.91 -4.16
N THR A 386 3.36 1.57 -3.52
CA THR A 386 4.77 1.59 -3.91
C THR A 386 5.66 1.05 -2.78
N THR A 387 6.84 0.51 -3.10
CA THR A 387 7.60 -0.28 -2.13
C THR A 387 9.10 -0.27 -2.40
N LEU A 388 9.85 -0.57 -1.34
CA LEU A 388 11.24 -1.07 -1.36
C LEU A 388 11.30 -2.54 -0.90
N ASN A 389 10.18 -3.21 -0.69
CA ASN A 389 9.89 -4.46 0.00
C ASN A 389 10.02 -4.30 1.53
N GLY A 390 11.18 -4.47 2.12
CA GLY A 390 11.40 -4.21 3.55
C GLY A 390 11.68 -2.73 3.85
N SER A 391 11.53 -2.32 5.13
CA SER A 391 11.92 -0.98 5.61
C SER A 391 13.32 -0.60 5.15
N TYR A 392 13.45 0.48 4.37
CA TYR A 392 14.72 0.92 3.74
C TYR A 392 15.32 -0.15 2.80
N GLY A 393 14.51 -1.03 2.24
CA GLY A 393 14.92 -2.06 1.29
C GLY A 393 16.08 -2.94 1.76
N SER A 394 17.07 -3.13 0.91
CA SER A 394 18.29 -3.91 1.16
C SER A 394 19.27 -3.28 2.15
N LYS A 395 18.95 -2.10 2.68
CA LYS A 395 19.81 -1.20 3.45
C LYS A 395 21.00 -0.64 2.68
N VAL A 396 21.15 -0.99 1.40
CA VAL A 396 22.15 -0.38 0.52
C VAL A 396 21.72 1.05 0.21
N PHE A 397 22.56 2.01 0.58
CA PHE A 397 22.36 3.42 0.32
C PHE A 397 23.33 3.91 -0.76
N VAL A 398 22.80 4.60 -1.76
CA VAL A 398 23.60 5.23 -2.83
C VAL A 398 23.96 6.63 -2.37
N GLU A 399 25.13 6.82 -1.72
CA GLU A 399 25.54 8.07 -1.08
C GLU A 399 25.52 9.27 -2.05
N LYS A 400 26.04 9.08 -3.27
CA LYS A 400 26.06 10.14 -4.30
C LYS A 400 24.65 10.46 -4.81
N GLY A 401 23.74 9.48 -4.78
CA GLY A 401 22.35 9.59 -5.25
C GLY A 401 21.36 10.01 -4.17
N GLY A 402 21.64 9.73 -2.90
CA GLY A 402 20.82 10.10 -1.75
C GLY A 402 19.58 9.23 -1.52
N TYR A 403 19.57 7.95 -1.95
CA TYR A 403 18.43 7.06 -1.82
C TYR A 403 18.83 5.62 -1.46
N PHE A 404 17.92 4.89 -0.81
CA PHE A 404 18.06 3.45 -0.56
C PHE A 404 17.68 2.63 -1.79
N LEU A 405 18.21 1.39 -1.87
CA LEU A 405 17.84 0.40 -2.89
C LEU A 405 16.92 -0.67 -2.29
N ASN A 406 15.97 -1.15 -3.09
CA ASN A 406 15.00 -2.16 -2.71
C ASN A 406 15.65 -3.50 -2.32
N ASN A 407 14.87 -4.39 -1.68
CA ASN A 407 15.22 -5.80 -1.48
C ASN A 407 14.09 -6.71 -2.00
N GLU A 408 13.57 -6.36 -3.15
CA GLU A 408 12.38 -6.96 -3.73
C GLU A 408 12.59 -8.40 -4.22
N MET A 409 13.85 -8.82 -4.41
CA MET A 409 14.18 -10.20 -4.79
C MET A 409 13.73 -11.24 -3.74
N ASP A 410 13.51 -10.82 -2.50
CA ASP A 410 13.01 -11.68 -1.42
C ASP A 410 11.57 -12.17 -1.64
N ASP A 411 10.78 -11.42 -2.38
CA ASP A 411 9.40 -11.80 -2.71
C ASP A 411 9.31 -12.98 -3.69
N PHE A 412 10.40 -13.41 -4.30
CA PHE A 412 10.46 -14.68 -5.00
C PHE A 412 10.45 -15.86 -4.03
N SER A 413 10.03 -17.02 -4.54
CA SER A 413 10.26 -18.30 -3.87
C SER A 413 11.73 -18.69 -4.03
N SER A 414 12.59 -18.25 -3.11
CA SER A 414 14.02 -18.59 -3.07
C SER A 414 14.24 -20.10 -3.06
N LYS A 415 13.33 -20.84 -2.42
CA LYS A 415 13.19 -22.28 -2.47
C LYS A 415 11.69 -22.61 -2.37
N PRO A 416 11.07 -23.26 -3.41
CA PRO A 416 9.65 -23.62 -3.35
C PRO A 416 9.28 -24.38 -2.09
N GLY A 417 8.21 -23.95 -1.39
CA GLY A 417 7.78 -24.51 -0.11
C GLY A 417 8.44 -23.88 1.12
N PHE A 418 9.35 -22.93 0.96
CA PHE A 418 9.93 -22.14 2.06
C PHE A 418 9.39 -20.71 2.05
N PRO A 419 9.26 -20.10 3.23
CA PRO A 419 8.74 -18.73 3.35
C PRO A 419 9.78 -17.69 2.90
N ASN A 420 9.28 -16.53 2.41
CA ASN A 420 10.05 -15.31 2.29
C ASN A 420 10.05 -14.55 3.64
N MET A 421 10.60 -13.33 3.66
CA MET A 421 10.63 -12.50 4.88
C MET A 421 9.23 -12.15 5.43
N PHE A 422 8.16 -12.30 4.64
CA PHE A 422 6.77 -12.08 5.07
C PHE A 422 6.07 -13.37 5.54
N GLY A 423 6.78 -14.48 5.65
CA GLY A 423 6.20 -15.78 5.97
C GLY A 423 5.35 -16.37 4.85
N LEU A 424 5.28 -15.73 3.68
CA LEU A 424 4.52 -16.20 2.54
C LEU A 424 5.21 -17.40 1.90
N ILE A 425 4.49 -18.51 1.83
CA ILE A 425 4.95 -19.70 1.09
C ILE A 425 4.69 -19.49 -0.40
N GLY A 426 5.73 -19.61 -1.19
CA GLY A 426 5.64 -19.56 -2.65
C GLY A 426 5.95 -20.91 -3.29
N GLY A 427 5.23 -21.20 -4.38
CA GLY A 427 5.45 -22.39 -5.21
C GLY A 427 6.40 -22.14 -6.37
N LYS A 428 6.45 -23.12 -7.29
CA LYS A 428 7.24 -23.04 -8.53
C LYS A 428 6.81 -21.88 -9.43
N ALA A 429 5.53 -21.46 -9.36
CA ALA A 429 5.02 -20.34 -10.14
C ALA A 429 5.77 -19.05 -9.86
N ASN A 430 6.23 -18.83 -8.61
CA ASN A 430 6.99 -17.66 -8.19
C ASN A 430 8.50 -17.92 -8.04
N ALA A 431 9.06 -18.99 -8.64
CA ALA A 431 10.51 -19.23 -8.64
C ALA A 431 11.26 -18.14 -9.44
N ILE A 432 12.50 -17.83 -9.01
CA ILE A 432 13.35 -16.83 -9.67
C ILE A 432 13.64 -17.21 -11.12
N SER A 433 13.55 -16.24 -12.02
CA SER A 433 13.99 -16.34 -13.41
C SER A 433 14.48 -14.96 -13.88
N PRO A 434 15.47 -14.87 -14.78
CA PRO A 434 15.92 -13.60 -15.34
C PRO A 434 14.78 -12.75 -15.87
N GLN A 435 14.77 -11.46 -15.55
CA GLN A 435 13.78 -10.46 -15.98
C GLN A 435 12.33 -10.71 -15.53
N LYS A 436 12.06 -11.73 -14.72
CA LYS A 436 10.78 -12.02 -14.13
C LYS A 436 10.47 -11.03 -12.99
N ARG A 437 9.19 -10.68 -12.84
CA ARG A 437 8.68 -9.95 -11.67
C ARG A 437 8.35 -10.93 -10.55
N MET A 438 8.65 -10.54 -9.32
CA MET A 438 8.29 -11.32 -8.13
C MET A 438 6.82 -11.08 -7.76
N LEU A 439 6.16 -12.12 -7.23
CA LEU A 439 4.80 -12.07 -6.76
C LEU A 439 4.68 -11.04 -5.61
N SER A 440 3.62 -10.25 -5.64
CA SER A 440 3.32 -9.23 -4.61
C SER A 440 2.00 -9.51 -3.90
N ALA A 441 1.80 -8.91 -2.72
CA ALA A 441 0.51 -8.82 -2.04
C ALA A 441 -0.11 -7.41 -2.09
N MET A 442 0.52 -6.44 -2.74
CA MET A 442 0.03 -5.07 -2.85
C MET A 442 -1.34 -5.01 -3.54
N THR A 443 -2.34 -4.43 -2.87
CA THR A 443 -3.76 -4.49 -3.25
C THR A 443 -4.35 -3.07 -3.40
N PRO A 444 -3.78 -2.19 -4.24
CA PRO A 444 -4.46 -0.93 -4.54
C PRO A 444 -5.81 -1.25 -5.18
N THR A 445 -6.89 -0.65 -4.65
CA THR A 445 -8.26 -1.03 -5.01
C THR A 445 -9.15 0.19 -5.19
N ILE A 446 -9.97 0.17 -6.25
CA ILE A 446 -11.03 1.14 -6.53
C ILE A 446 -12.36 0.41 -6.57
N ILE A 447 -13.38 0.99 -5.97
CA ILE A 447 -14.71 0.41 -5.83
C ILE A 447 -15.75 1.36 -6.40
N GLU A 448 -16.64 0.82 -7.21
CA GLU A 448 -17.84 1.48 -7.68
C GLU A 448 -19.08 0.90 -7.00
N LYS A 449 -20.07 1.76 -6.81
CA LYS A 449 -21.43 1.40 -6.45
C LYS A 449 -22.38 2.12 -7.40
N ASN A 450 -23.32 1.41 -8.04
CA ASN A 450 -24.22 1.96 -9.05
C ASN A 450 -23.47 2.71 -10.19
N ASN A 451 -22.36 2.16 -10.67
CA ASN A 451 -21.47 2.74 -11.69
C ASN A 451 -20.86 4.11 -11.31
N LYS A 452 -20.87 4.48 -10.03
CA LYS A 452 -20.23 5.68 -9.50
C LYS A 452 -19.08 5.28 -8.60
N LEU A 453 -18.04 6.12 -8.56
CA LEU A 453 -16.95 5.94 -7.60
C LEU A 453 -17.52 5.93 -6.18
N TYR A 454 -17.22 4.88 -5.43
CA TYR A 454 -17.64 4.69 -4.05
C TYR A 454 -16.46 4.78 -3.07
N MET A 455 -15.33 4.12 -3.39
CA MET A 455 -14.19 4.07 -2.49
C MET A 455 -12.88 3.87 -3.25
N ILE A 456 -11.81 4.47 -2.72
CA ILE A 456 -10.41 4.24 -3.09
C ILE A 456 -9.73 3.75 -1.82
N VAL A 457 -8.98 2.65 -1.87
CA VAL A 457 -8.39 2.05 -0.67
C VAL A 457 -7.16 1.23 -0.97
N GLY A 458 -6.23 1.22 -0.04
CA GLY A 458 -5.08 0.33 0.00
C GLY A 458 -4.25 0.56 1.25
N THR A 459 -3.18 -0.19 1.40
CA THR A 459 -2.36 -0.19 2.62
C THR A 459 -0.97 -0.76 2.33
N PRO A 460 0.08 -0.38 3.07
CA PRO A 460 1.25 -1.21 3.26
C PRO A 460 0.95 -2.41 4.18
N GLY A 461 1.90 -3.37 4.28
CA GLY A 461 1.80 -4.42 5.27
C GLY A 461 2.15 -5.84 4.79
N GLY A 462 2.92 -6.00 3.71
CA GLY A 462 3.32 -7.31 3.20
C GLY A 462 2.12 -8.25 3.02
N SER A 463 2.11 -9.42 3.68
CA SER A 463 1.00 -10.36 3.62
C SER A 463 -0.32 -9.81 4.17
N THR A 464 -0.28 -8.89 5.15
CA THR A 464 -1.50 -8.32 5.77
C THR A 464 -2.21 -7.29 4.90
N ILE A 465 -1.65 -6.89 3.76
CA ILE A 465 -2.25 -5.91 2.84
C ILE A 465 -3.65 -6.36 2.41
N ILE A 466 -3.77 -7.58 1.90
CA ILE A 466 -5.03 -8.11 1.37
C ILE A 466 -6.12 -8.12 2.44
N THR A 467 -5.79 -8.59 3.63
CA THR A 467 -6.72 -8.75 4.76
C THR A 467 -7.11 -7.40 5.38
N SER A 468 -6.21 -6.42 5.37
CA SER A 468 -6.49 -5.06 5.84
C SER A 468 -7.39 -4.28 4.88
N VAL A 469 -7.17 -4.40 3.56
CA VAL A 469 -8.06 -3.84 2.53
C VAL A 469 -9.45 -4.48 2.64
N LEU A 470 -9.53 -5.81 2.73
CA LEU A 470 -10.77 -6.55 2.92
C LEU A 470 -11.57 -6.02 4.12
N GLN A 471 -10.95 -6.02 5.31
CA GLN A 471 -11.64 -5.61 6.53
C GLN A 471 -12.09 -4.14 6.48
N THR A 472 -11.31 -3.26 5.86
CA THR A 472 -11.71 -1.85 5.69
C THR A 472 -12.93 -1.73 4.76
N ILE A 473 -12.98 -2.49 3.66
CA ILE A 473 -14.14 -2.52 2.77
C ILE A 473 -15.38 -3.03 3.52
N LEU A 474 -15.25 -4.12 4.27
CA LEU A 474 -16.35 -4.69 5.07
C LEU A 474 -16.82 -3.73 6.16
N ASN A 475 -15.90 -3.04 6.84
CA ASN A 475 -16.22 -2.06 7.87
C ASN A 475 -17.09 -0.92 7.32
N VAL A 476 -16.78 -0.43 6.11
CA VAL A 476 -17.56 0.63 5.46
C VAL A 476 -18.88 0.12 4.91
N TYR A 477 -18.86 -1.06 4.27
CA TYR A 477 -20.00 -1.54 3.51
C TYR A 477 -20.99 -2.40 4.31
N GLU A 478 -20.48 -3.34 5.11
CA GLU A 478 -21.31 -4.27 5.91
C GLU A 478 -21.68 -3.72 7.29
N TYR A 479 -20.80 -2.88 7.86
CA TYR A 479 -20.98 -2.34 9.22
C TYR A 479 -21.29 -0.83 9.25
N ASP A 480 -21.48 -0.20 8.07
CA ASP A 480 -21.86 1.22 7.90
C ASP A 480 -20.99 2.19 8.70
N MET A 481 -19.71 1.88 8.84
CA MET A 481 -18.76 2.77 9.50
C MET A 481 -18.41 3.95 8.61
N ASP A 482 -18.22 5.15 9.21
CA ASP A 482 -17.52 6.20 8.50
C ASP A 482 -16.09 5.78 8.17
N ILE A 483 -15.51 6.41 7.12
CA ILE A 483 -14.24 5.94 6.57
C ILE A 483 -13.08 6.06 7.56
N GLN A 484 -13.05 7.10 8.42
CA GLN A 484 -11.99 7.25 9.43
C GLN A 484 -12.11 6.19 10.53
N THR A 485 -13.32 5.90 10.99
CA THR A 485 -13.57 4.80 11.94
C THR A 485 -13.21 3.45 11.33
N ALA A 486 -13.55 3.22 10.05
CA ALA A 486 -13.26 1.98 9.35
C ALA A 486 -11.77 1.69 9.24
N VAL A 487 -10.94 2.71 8.92
CA VAL A 487 -9.47 2.54 8.83
C VAL A 487 -8.81 2.42 10.21
N ALA A 488 -9.41 2.99 11.26
CA ALA A 488 -8.91 2.90 12.64
C ALA A 488 -9.34 1.62 13.37
N ALA A 489 -10.32 0.88 12.85
CA ALA A 489 -10.88 -0.31 13.48
C ALA A 489 -9.83 -1.39 13.73
N PRO A 490 -9.96 -2.18 14.81
CA PRO A 490 -9.06 -3.29 15.11
C PRO A 490 -9.03 -4.34 14.02
N ARG A 491 -7.84 -4.84 13.70
CA ARG A 491 -7.61 -5.82 12.64
C ARG A 491 -7.08 -7.14 13.16
N PHE A 492 -7.33 -8.18 12.36
CA PHE A 492 -6.74 -9.51 12.50
C PHE A 492 -6.28 -10.01 11.12
N HIS A 493 -5.50 -11.08 11.10
CA HIS A 493 -4.93 -11.60 9.86
C HIS A 493 -4.73 -13.12 9.95
N HIS A 494 -4.96 -13.80 8.83
CA HIS A 494 -4.59 -15.20 8.62
C HIS A 494 -4.09 -15.39 7.19
N GLN A 495 -2.99 -16.14 7.01
CA GLN A 495 -2.34 -16.29 5.70
C GLN A 495 -2.09 -17.75 5.30
N TRP A 496 -2.96 -18.68 5.75
CA TRP A 496 -2.86 -20.12 5.58
C TRP A 496 -1.73 -20.75 6.42
N LEU A 497 -0.49 -20.38 6.18
CA LEU A 497 0.68 -20.77 6.97
C LEU A 497 1.52 -19.52 7.32
N PRO A 498 1.95 -19.41 8.60
CA PRO A 498 1.63 -20.32 9.70
C PRO A 498 0.12 -20.37 9.98
N ASP A 499 -0.39 -21.51 10.49
CA ASP A 499 -1.81 -21.71 10.81
C ASP A 499 -2.20 -21.02 12.12
N ILE A 500 -2.14 -19.68 12.11
CA ILE A 500 -2.31 -18.81 13.28
C ILE A 500 -3.17 -17.61 12.89
N ILE A 501 -4.16 -17.26 13.71
CA ILE A 501 -4.82 -15.95 13.61
C ILE A 501 -3.99 -14.92 14.37
N THR A 502 -3.48 -13.94 13.68
CA THR A 502 -2.74 -12.82 14.25
C THR A 502 -3.69 -11.67 14.54
N PHE A 503 -3.70 -11.16 15.77
CA PHE A 503 -4.54 -10.05 16.21
C PHE A 503 -3.70 -8.83 16.58
N GLU A 504 -4.25 -7.63 16.38
CA GLU A 504 -3.68 -6.42 16.96
C GLU A 504 -3.73 -6.48 18.49
N PRO A 505 -2.63 -6.13 19.18
CA PRO A 505 -2.51 -6.29 20.62
C PRO A 505 -3.47 -5.38 21.40
N ASN A 506 -4.04 -5.91 22.48
CA ASN A 506 -4.92 -5.18 23.40
C ASN A 506 -6.20 -4.59 22.76
N LYS A 507 -6.58 -5.04 21.56
CA LYS A 507 -7.77 -4.53 20.84
C LYS A 507 -8.96 -5.47 20.92
N PHE A 508 -8.75 -6.72 21.28
CA PHE A 508 -9.78 -7.76 21.34
C PHE A 508 -9.95 -8.29 22.77
N LYS A 509 -11.14 -8.75 23.09
CA LYS A 509 -11.47 -9.26 24.43
C LYS A 509 -10.92 -10.67 24.62
N ARG A 510 -10.38 -10.98 25.80
CA ARG A 510 -9.82 -12.29 26.14
C ARG A 510 -10.83 -13.44 25.94
N ASN A 511 -12.10 -13.23 26.29
CA ASN A 511 -13.13 -14.25 26.10
C ASN A 511 -13.37 -14.64 24.64
N LEU A 512 -13.10 -13.74 23.69
CA LEU A 512 -13.13 -14.07 22.25
C LEU A 512 -12.00 -15.05 21.92
N PHE A 513 -10.79 -14.78 22.40
CA PHE A 513 -9.65 -15.68 22.20
C PHE A 513 -9.91 -17.07 22.80
N ASP A 514 -10.39 -17.13 24.03
CA ASP A 514 -10.73 -18.40 24.70
C ASP A 514 -11.80 -19.18 23.91
N SER A 515 -12.75 -18.49 23.30
CA SER A 515 -13.80 -19.10 22.47
C SER A 515 -13.26 -19.64 21.14
N LEU A 516 -12.42 -18.88 20.45
CA LEU A 516 -11.77 -19.32 19.21
C LEU A 516 -10.80 -20.49 19.47
N GLN A 517 -10.00 -20.44 20.54
CA GLN A 517 -9.10 -21.54 20.93
C GLN A 517 -9.86 -22.84 21.23
N LYS A 518 -11.02 -22.76 21.89
CA LYS A 518 -11.90 -23.92 22.10
C LYS A 518 -12.41 -24.54 20.80
N LYS A 519 -12.50 -23.74 19.73
CA LYS A 519 -12.84 -24.20 18.38
C LYS A 519 -11.63 -24.73 17.61
N GLY A 520 -10.41 -24.66 18.19
CA GLY A 520 -9.18 -25.19 17.61
C GLY A 520 -8.39 -24.19 16.77
N TYR A 521 -8.65 -22.88 16.88
CA TYR A 521 -7.82 -21.84 16.25
C TYR A 521 -6.61 -21.55 17.12
N ASP A 522 -5.43 -21.52 16.53
CA ASP A 522 -4.23 -20.96 17.15
C ASP A 522 -4.24 -19.42 17.02
N ILE A 523 -3.83 -18.72 18.08
CA ILE A 523 -3.96 -17.27 18.21
C ILE A 523 -2.64 -16.66 18.68
N LYS A 524 -2.25 -15.55 18.05
CA LYS A 524 -1.13 -14.69 18.45
C LYS A 524 -1.59 -13.22 18.51
N GLU A 525 -1.24 -12.50 19.57
CA GLU A 525 -1.24 -11.05 19.56
C GLU A 525 0.13 -10.55 19.09
N GLU A 526 0.15 -9.72 18.03
CA GLU A 526 1.38 -9.27 17.40
C GLU A 526 1.78 -7.89 17.91
N TYR A 527 2.78 -7.84 18.79
CA TYR A 527 3.26 -6.60 19.40
C TYR A 527 4.33 -5.87 18.57
N ASN A 528 5.00 -6.60 17.68
CA ASN A 528 6.16 -6.07 16.94
C ASN A 528 5.79 -5.62 15.53
N ARG A 529 4.50 -5.74 15.15
CA ARG A 529 4.04 -5.52 13.79
C ARG A 529 2.70 -4.81 13.76
N ILE A 530 2.57 -3.87 12.82
CA ILE A 530 1.30 -3.21 12.51
C ILE A 530 0.57 -4.01 11.41
N ILE A 531 -0.70 -4.39 11.65
CA ILE A 531 -1.54 -5.04 10.63
C ILE A 531 -2.10 -3.97 9.69
N GLY A 532 -1.30 -3.57 8.72
CA GLY A 532 -1.60 -2.56 7.72
C GLY A 532 -1.67 -1.12 8.26
N ARG A 533 -1.54 -0.14 7.35
CA ARG A 533 -1.79 1.30 7.54
C ARG A 533 -2.59 1.79 6.37
N VAL A 534 -3.92 1.81 6.53
CA VAL A 534 -4.84 2.01 5.42
C VAL A 534 -5.04 3.49 5.13
N ASP A 535 -4.82 3.88 3.88
CA ASP A 535 -5.22 5.18 3.36
C ASP A 535 -6.41 5.02 2.41
N ALA A 536 -7.52 5.70 2.72
CA ALA A 536 -8.75 5.52 1.98
C ALA A 536 -9.51 6.84 1.75
N ILE A 537 -10.28 6.87 0.65
CA ILE A 537 -11.22 7.94 0.32
C ILE A 537 -12.57 7.30 0.02
N LYS A 538 -13.65 7.80 0.61
CA LYS A 538 -15.03 7.40 0.33
C LYS A 538 -15.77 8.56 -0.35
N VAL A 539 -16.57 8.22 -1.36
CA VAL A 539 -17.47 9.18 -2.02
C VAL A 539 -18.91 8.70 -1.79
N SER A 540 -19.73 9.55 -1.19
CA SER A 540 -21.14 9.23 -0.98
C SER A 540 -21.95 9.32 -2.26
N ASP A 541 -23.20 8.79 -2.27
CA ASP A 541 -24.13 8.91 -3.40
C ASP A 541 -24.40 10.38 -3.81
N LYS A 542 -24.23 11.32 -2.87
CA LYS A 542 -24.37 12.77 -3.09
C LYS A 542 -23.06 13.43 -3.58
N GLY A 543 -22.00 12.66 -3.83
CA GLY A 543 -20.70 13.16 -4.25
C GLY A 543 -19.86 13.79 -3.13
N ILE A 544 -20.23 13.58 -1.86
CA ILE A 544 -19.46 14.08 -0.72
C ILE A 544 -18.23 13.19 -0.52
N ILE A 545 -17.05 13.81 -0.55
CA ILE A 545 -15.76 13.17 -0.31
C ILE A 545 -15.49 13.14 1.18
N SER A 546 -15.07 12.00 1.70
CA SER A 546 -14.54 11.80 3.04
C SER A 546 -13.26 10.98 2.99
N THR A 547 -12.35 11.21 3.92
CA THR A 547 -11.01 10.61 3.95
C THR A 547 -10.79 9.83 5.23
N GLY A 548 -9.99 8.76 5.14
CA GLY A 548 -9.51 7.98 6.28
C GLY A 548 -8.00 7.83 6.16
N ALA A 549 -7.26 8.42 7.10
CA ALA A 549 -5.82 8.27 7.27
C ALA A 549 -5.55 7.41 8.51
N ASP A 550 -4.69 6.41 8.39
CA ASP A 550 -4.51 5.43 9.46
C ASP A 550 -3.75 6.00 10.67
N PRO A 551 -4.33 5.96 11.88
CA PRO A 551 -3.66 6.51 13.07
C PRO A 551 -2.45 5.68 13.54
N ARG A 552 -2.22 4.50 12.94
CA ARG A 552 -1.05 3.65 13.26
C ARG A 552 0.24 4.22 12.68
N GLY A 553 0.14 4.94 11.54
CA GLY A 553 1.24 5.65 10.88
C GLY A 553 1.27 7.16 11.18
N ASP A 554 2.08 7.88 10.39
CA ASP A 554 2.08 9.35 10.29
C ASP A 554 1.19 9.81 9.12
N ASP A 555 0.26 8.96 8.74
CA ASP A 555 -0.60 9.10 7.58
C ASP A 555 -1.52 10.31 7.77
N GLU A 556 -1.67 11.12 6.73
CA GLU A 556 -2.47 12.35 6.79
C GLU A 556 -3.16 12.66 5.46
N ALA A 557 -4.40 13.13 5.56
CA ALA A 557 -5.18 13.62 4.44
C ALA A 557 -4.94 15.12 4.22
N SER A 558 -4.74 15.53 2.96
CA SER A 558 -4.81 16.92 2.53
C SER A 558 -5.99 17.11 1.58
N LEU A 559 -6.69 18.24 1.71
CA LEU A 559 -7.99 18.49 1.06
C LEU A 559 -7.93 19.75 0.22
N LEU A 560 -8.65 19.74 -0.92
CA LEU A 560 -8.96 20.90 -1.74
C LEU A 560 -10.45 21.22 -1.61
N TYR A 561 -10.76 22.44 -1.23
CA TYR A 561 -12.13 22.95 -1.06
C TYR A 561 -12.58 23.83 -2.24
#